data_1f0ca7d0094a06d2ec0d2e2be5d04cc0
#
_entry.id   1f0ca7d0094a06d2ec0d2e2be5d04cc0
#
_cell.length_a   1.000
_cell.length_b   1.000
_cell.length_c   1.000
_cell.angle_alpha   90.00
_cell.angle_beta   90.00
_cell.angle_gamma   90.00
#
_symmetry.space_group_name_H-M   'P 1'
#
loop_
_entity.id
_entity.type
_entity.pdbx_description
1 polymer ?
#
loop_
_entity_poly.entity_id
_entity_poly.type
_entity_poly.pdbx_seq_one_letter_code
_entity_poly.pdbx_strand_id
1 'polypeptide(L)'
;MDILPEIRQRKSPLVFDEKKEVERAKLDAIIEAARWAPSCFNNQPWNYVFVGKGDDTRKAVEDALSLGNGWAKKAPYIVVVGADPKKACDTNGLPYYAYDLGLGVMTAVIEAEHQGLRIHQMAGWNEKKMKKAAGFPDNYRVVVVFALGYEADVKKIMDRLEERVKDKLARPRTRKDASENFFFGKFGGSK
;
A
#
# COMPACT_ATOMS: atom_id res chain seq x y z
N MET A 1 3.24 25.38 -6.69
CA MET A 1 1.87 24.85 -6.58
C MET A 1 1.70 24.24 -5.21
N ASP A 2 0.66 24.61 -4.49
CA ASP A 2 0.39 24.10 -3.15
C ASP A 2 -0.61 22.94 -3.23
N ILE A 3 -0.26 21.81 -2.62
CA ILE A 3 -1.08 20.60 -2.52
C ILE A 3 -1.05 20.12 -1.08
N LEU A 4 -1.97 19.25 -0.68
CA LEU A 4 -2.02 18.69 0.66
C LEU A 4 -0.65 18.17 1.11
N PRO A 5 -0.20 18.54 2.31
CA PRO A 5 1.11 18.11 2.84
C PRO A 5 1.29 16.60 2.81
N GLU A 6 0.26 15.84 3.11
CA GLU A 6 0.24 14.38 3.10
C GLU A 6 0.59 13.83 1.70
N ILE A 7 0.02 14.42 0.64
CA ILE A 7 0.34 14.03 -0.75
C ILE A 7 1.80 14.34 -1.06
N ARG A 8 2.28 15.54 -0.67
CA ARG A 8 3.65 15.97 -0.95
C ARG A 8 4.68 15.15 -0.18
N GLN A 9 4.44 14.89 1.10
CA GLN A 9 5.37 14.23 2.00
C GLN A 9 5.37 12.71 1.85
N ARG A 10 4.24 12.12 1.43
CA ARG A 10 4.08 10.69 1.27
C ARG A 10 5.26 10.05 0.52
N LYS A 11 5.85 9.07 1.13
CA LYS A 11 6.88 8.22 0.54
C LYS A 11 6.64 6.75 0.92
N SER A 12 7.36 5.84 0.26
CA SER A 12 7.36 4.41 0.56
C SER A 12 8.65 4.06 1.31
N PRO A 13 8.64 3.98 2.65
CA PRO A 13 9.85 3.72 3.43
C PRO A 13 10.31 2.28 3.26
N LEU A 14 11.61 2.06 3.34
CA LEU A 14 12.22 0.72 3.34
C LEU A 14 12.56 0.24 4.75
N VAL A 15 12.40 1.12 5.75
CA VAL A 15 12.78 0.83 7.12
C VAL A 15 11.67 1.26 8.06
N PHE A 16 11.17 0.30 8.82
CA PHE A 16 10.12 0.52 9.83
C PHE A 16 10.72 0.41 11.23
N ASP A 17 10.15 1.16 12.18
CA ASP A 17 10.44 0.99 13.60
C ASP A 17 9.73 -0.27 14.12
N GLU A 18 10.51 -1.31 14.32
CA GLU A 18 10.01 -2.63 14.75
C GLU A 18 9.46 -2.65 16.17
N LYS A 19 9.86 -1.66 16.98
CA LYS A 19 9.54 -1.60 18.41
C LYS A 19 8.35 -0.71 18.70
N LYS A 20 8.03 0.19 17.76
CA LYS A 20 6.93 1.13 17.93
C LYS A 20 5.64 0.52 17.44
N GLU A 21 4.76 0.20 18.37
CA GLU A 21 3.42 -0.30 18.08
C GLU A 21 2.58 0.79 17.39
N VAL A 22 1.63 0.35 16.58
CA VAL A 22 0.64 1.23 15.95
C VAL A 22 -0.61 1.22 16.82
N GLU A 23 -0.99 2.40 17.25
CA GLU A 23 -2.15 2.61 18.11
C GLU A 23 -3.45 2.19 17.39
N ARG A 24 -4.32 1.50 18.07
CA ARG A 24 -5.58 1.01 17.51
C ARG A 24 -6.41 2.13 16.89
N ALA A 25 -6.51 3.28 17.52
CA ALA A 25 -7.26 4.42 17.01
C ALA A 25 -6.76 4.90 15.65
N LYS A 26 -5.44 4.83 15.39
CA LYS A 26 -4.87 5.18 14.08
C LYS A 26 -5.18 4.14 13.01
N LEU A 27 -5.21 2.86 13.37
CA LEU A 27 -5.66 1.81 12.44
C LEU A 27 -7.13 2.01 12.09
N ASP A 28 -7.98 2.32 13.07
CA ASP A 28 -9.40 2.57 12.85
C ASP A 28 -9.63 3.78 11.93
N ALA A 29 -8.84 4.86 12.09
CA ALA A 29 -8.89 6.01 11.18
C ALA A 29 -8.50 5.64 9.74
N ILE A 30 -7.45 4.83 9.56
CA ILE A 30 -7.01 4.35 8.23
C ILE A 30 -8.08 3.46 7.60
N ILE A 31 -8.70 2.57 8.37
CA ILE A 31 -9.80 1.72 7.92
C ILE A 31 -11.00 2.57 7.49
N GLU A 32 -11.36 3.57 8.30
CA GLU A 32 -12.45 4.48 7.98
C GLU A 32 -12.17 5.28 6.71
N ALA A 33 -10.97 5.81 6.54
CA ALA A 33 -10.58 6.50 5.31
C ALA A 33 -10.70 5.59 4.07
N ALA A 34 -10.22 4.35 4.16
CA ALA A 34 -10.38 3.38 3.07
C ALA A 34 -11.86 3.10 2.75
N ARG A 35 -12.70 3.02 3.77
CA ARG A 35 -14.15 2.77 3.65
C ARG A 35 -14.88 3.91 2.93
N TRP A 36 -14.42 5.15 3.05
CA TRP A 36 -15.00 6.33 2.40
C TRP A 36 -14.54 6.54 0.95
N ALA A 37 -13.66 5.70 0.43
CA ALA A 37 -13.27 5.78 -0.97
C ALA A 37 -14.46 5.54 -1.91
N PRO A 38 -14.52 6.23 -3.06
CA PRO A 38 -15.53 5.93 -4.06
C PRO A 38 -15.26 4.58 -4.74
N SER A 39 -16.32 3.96 -5.26
CA SER A 39 -16.22 2.75 -6.08
C SER A 39 -17.33 2.72 -7.12
N CYS A 40 -17.14 1.95 -8.17
CA CYS A 40 -18.12 1.77 -9.23
C CYS A 40 -19.45 1.26 -8.64
N PHE A 41 -20.54 2.00 -8.86
CA PHE A 41 -21.89 1.78 -8.26
C PHE A 41 -21.87 1.56 -6.74
N ASN A 42 -20.88 2.12 -6.04
CA ASN A 42 -20.69 1.93 -4.60
C ASN A 42 -20.54 0.45 -4.17
N ASN A 43 -19.98 -0.38 -5.03
CA ASN A 43 -19.85 -1.81 -4.79
C ASN A 43 -18.82 -2.17 -3.69
N GLN A 44 -17.89 -1.26 -3.39
CA GLN A 44 -16.90 -1.41 -2.30
C GLN A 44 -16.25 -2.82 -2.30
N PRO A 45 -15.63 -3.25 -3.42
CA PRO A 45 -15.22 -4.64 -3.62
C PRO A 45 -14.00 -5.07 -2.80
N TRP A 46 -13.36 -4.14 -2.13
CA TRP A 46 -12.12 -4.35 -1.39
C TRP A 46 -12.33 -5.11 -0.08
N ASN A 47 -11.37 -5.97 0.23
CA ASN A 47 -11.27 -6.67 1.50
C ASN A 47 -9.84 -6.55 2.01
N TYR A 48 -9.68 -6.05 3.22
CA TYR A 48 -8.39 -5.82 3.86
C TYR A 48 -8.19 -6.82 4.99
N VAL A 49 -7.05 -7.50 4.99
CA VAL A 49 -6.61 -8.37 6.08
C VAL A 49 -5.37 -7.74 6.71
N PHE A 50 -5.53 -7.19 7.90
CA PHE A 50 -4.43 -6.62 8.68
C PHE A 50 -3.77 -7.73 9.47
N VAL A 51 -2.48 -7.97 9.25
CA VAL A 51 -1.71 -9.03 9.89
C VAL A 51 -0.60 -8.40 10.71
N GLY A 52 -0.80 -8.36 12.02
CA GLY A 52 0.16 -7.86 13.02
C GLY A 52 1.30 -8.83 13.29
N LYS A 53 2.34 -8.39 14.00
CA LYS A 53 3.48 -9.24 14.35
C LYS A 53 3.12 -10.42 15.26
N GLY A 54 2.07 -10.28 16.07
CA GLY A 54 1.61 -11.32 16.99
C GLY A 54 0.61 -12.32 16.42
N ASP A 55 0.17 -12.13 15.17
CA ASP A 55 -0.85 -12.99 14.58
C ASP A 55 -0.27 -14.32 14.10
N ASP A 56 -0.97 -15.42 14.32
CA ASP A 56 -0.55 -16.77 13.93
C ASP A 56 -0.30 -16.91 12.42
N THR A 57 -1.01 -16.12 11.61
CA THR A 57 -0.86 -16.09 10.14
C THR A 57 0.35 -15.31 9.67
N ARG A 58 0.99 -14.50 10.55
CA ARG A 58 2.08 -13.59 10.19
C ARG A 58 3.21 -14.26 9.44
N LYS A 59 3.71 -15.37 9.95
CA LYS A 59 4.81 -16.12 9.34
C LYS A 59 4.46 -16.61 7.93
N ALA A 60 3.25 -17.12 7.73
CA ALA A 60 2.80 -17.60 6.44
C ALA A 60 2.66 -16.47 5.40
N VAL A 61 2.19 -15.29 5.83
CA VAL A 61 2.13 -14.09 4.99
C VAL A 61 3.53 -13.63 4.59
N GLU A 62 4.48 -13.60 5.53
CA GLU A 62 5.88 -13.25 5.26
C GLU A 62 6.55 -14.21 4.28
N ASP A 63 6.27 -15.50 4.37
CA ASP A 63 6.83 -16.55 3.50
C ASP A 63 6.21 -16.52 2.10
N ALA A 64 5.07 -15.85 1.93
CA ALA A 64 4.47 -15.61 0.63
C ALA A 64 5.07 -14.41 -0.11
N LEU A 65 5.79 -13.51 0.58
CA LEU A 65 6.46 -12.37 -0.05
C LEU A 65 7.64 -12.81 -0.92
N SER A 66 7.86 -12.11 -2.03
CA SER A 66 9.07 -12.28 -2.84
C SER A 66 10.32 -11.81 -2.08
N LEU A 67 11.47 -12.40 -2.36
CA LEU A 67 12.76 -12.11 -1.69
C LEU A 67 13.08 -10.61 -1.60
N GLY A 68 12.76 -9.84 -2.64
CA GLY A 68 12.99 -8.39 -2.66
C GLY A 68 12.18 -7.59 -1.63
N ASN A 69 11.15 -8.20 -1.03
CA ASN A 69 10.26 -7.59 -0.04
C ASN A 69 10.55 -8.04 1.41
N GLY A 70 11.70 -8.69 1.65
CA GLY A 70 12.09 -9.14 2.99
C GLY A 70 12.14 -8.03 4.06
N TRP A 71 12.39 -6.79 3.65
CA TRP A 71 12.37 -5.60 4.51
C TRP A 71 11.00 -5.37 5.19
N ALA A 72 9.89 -5.77 4.52
CA ALA A 72 8.52 -5.61 5.03
C ALA A 72 8.25 -6.45 6.30
N LYS A 73 9.03 -7.50 6.55
CA LYS A 73 8.95 -8.32 7.77
C LYS A 73 9.18 -7.51 9.04
N LYS A 74 9.86 -6.38 8.93
CA LYS A 74 10.14 -5.46 10.03
C LYS A 74 8.95 -4.57 10.40
N ALA A 75 8.00 -4.37 9.50
CA ALA A 75 6.83 -3.54 9.76
C ALA A 75 5.91 -4.15 10.81
N PRO A 76 5.29 -3.34 11.69
CA PRO A 76 4.29 -3.80 12.65
C PRO A 76 3.13 -4.56 11.98
N TYR A 77 2.64 -4.06 10.86
CA TYR A 77 1.58 -4.70 10.07
C TYR A 77 2.01 -4.98 8.63
N ILE A 78 1.59 -6.14 8.12
CA ILE A 78 1.48 -6.42 6.70
C ILE A 78 -0.01 -6.52 6.39
N VAL A 79 -0.47 -5.73 5.43
CA VAL A 79 -1.88 -5.71 5.05
C VAL A 79 -2.02 -6.30 3.67
N VAL A 80 -2.88 -7.32 3.55
CA VAL A 80 -3.19 -8.00 2.30
C VAL A 80 -4.53 -7.49 1.81
N VAL A 81 -4.58 -6.98 0.58
CA VAL A 81 -5.81 -6.40 0.03
C VAL A 81 -6.21 -7.15 -1.24
N GLY A 82 -7.44 -7.63 -1.24
CA GLY A 82 -7.98 -8.40 -2.34
C GLY A 82 -9.45 -8.11 -2.61
N ALA A 83 -9.93 -8.60 -3.74
CA ALA A 83 -11.32 -8.50 -4.16
C ALA A 83 -11.76 -9.76 -4.91
N ASP A 84 -13.06 -10.02 -4.91
CA ASP A 84 -13.71 -10.93 -5.85
C ASP A 84 -13.99 -10.16 -7.16
N PRO A 85 -13.32 -10.49 -8.27
CA PRO A 85 -13.54 -9.80 -9.54
C PRO A 85 -14.99 -9.84 -10.03
N LYS A 86 -15.73 -10.90 -9.66
CA LYS A 86 -17.14 -11.08 -10.08
C LYS A 86 -18.12 -10.19 -9.33
N LYS A 87 -17.69 -9.60 -8.20
CA LYS A 87 -18.52 -8.69 -7.38
C LYS A 87 -18.29 -7.21 -7.71
N ALA A 88 -17.37 -6.92 -8.61
CA ALA A 88 -17.08 -5.56 -9.06
C ALA A 88 -17.74 -5.27 -10.40
N CYS A 89 -17.78 -3.98 -10.78
CA CYS A 89 -18.22 -3.59 -12.10
C CYS A 89 -17.29 -4.12 -13.19
N ASP A 90 -17.88 -4.49 -14.31
CA ASP A 90 -17.19 -4.61 -15.59
C ASP A 90 -17.83 -3.61 -16.56
N THR A 91 -17.02 -2.74 -17.13
CA THR A 91 -17.48 -1.74 -18.09
C THR A 91 -16.58 -1.78 -19.31
N ASN A 92 -17.16 -2.06 -20.46
CA ASN A 92 -16.43 -2.23 -21.74
C ASN A 92 -15.33 -3.29 -21.69
N GLY A 93 -15.53 -4.39 -20.95
CA GLY A 93 -14.54 -5.43 -20.76
C GLY A 93 -13.39 -5.06 -19.83
N LEU A 94 -13.52 -3.95 -19.10
CA LEU A 94 -12.55 -3.51 -18.13
C LEU A 94 -13.05 -3.80 -16.70
N PRO A 95 -12.44 -4.74 -15.97
CA PRO A 95 -12.87 -5.05 -14.61
C PRO A 95 -12.39 -3.99 -13.61
N TYR A 96 -13.32 -3.33 -12.94
CA TYR A 96 -13.04 -2.18 -12.08
C TYR A 96 -12.54 -2.54 -10.67
N TYR A 97 -12.56 -3.81 -10.26
CA TYR A 97 -12.14 -4.18 -8.91
C TYR A 97 -10.74 -3.68 -8.52
N ALA A 98 -9.81 -3.71 -9.47
CA ALA A 98 -8.44 -3.25 -9.21
C ALA A 98 -8.35 -1.72 -9.12
N TYR A 99 -9.14 -1.01 -9.94
CA TYR A 99 -9.25 0.45 -9.89
C TYR A 99 -9.88 0.92 -8.58
N ASP A 100 -11.05 0.38 -8.22
CA ASP A 100 -11.77 0.71 -6.99
C ASP A 100 -10.91 0.44 -5.75
N LEU A 101 -10.21 -0.71 -5.74
CA LEU A 101 -9.33 -1.09 -4.66
C LEU A 101 -8.14 -0.13 -4.56
N GLY A 102 -7.60 0.34 -5.70
CA GLY A 102 -6.55 1.36 -5.74
C GLY A 102 -7.00 2.68 -5.11
N LEU A 103 -8.26 3.09 -5.30
CA LEU A 103 -8.84 4.27 -4.65
C LEU A 103 -8.88 4.10 -3.12
N GLY A 104 -9.41 2.97 -2.64
CA GLY A 104 -9.44 2.67 -1.20
C GLY A 104 -8.05 2.60 -0.58
N VAL A 105 -7.09 2.01 -1.27
CA VAL A 105 -5.69 1.97 -0.78
C VAL A 105 -5.08 3.38 -0.77
N MET A 106 -5.38 4.23 -1.76
CA MET A 106 -4.81 5.58 -1.77
C MET A 106 -5.38 6.47 -0.65
N THR A 107 -6.68 6.35 -0.32
CA THR A 107 -7.25 7.07 0.84
C THR A 107 -6.61 6.59 2.15
N ALA A 108 -6.43 5.27 2.32
CA ALA A 108 -5.69 4.71 3.46
C ALA A 108 -4.25 5.24 3.56
N VAL A 109 -3.56 5.39 2.42
CA VAL A 109 -2.19 5.92 2.36
C VAL A 109 -2.12 7.39 2.81
N ILE A 110 -3.08 8.21 2.39
CA ILE A 110 -3.12 9.63 2.79
C ILE A 110 -3.43 9.76 4.29
N GLU A 111 -4.39 8.98 4.78
CA GLU A 111 -4.72 8.97 6.22
C GLU A 111 -3.54 8.47 7.06
N ALA A 112 -2.82 7.44 6.61
CA ALA A 112 -1.62 6.98 7.31
C ALA A 112 -0.57 8.09 7.45
N GLU A 113 -0.34 8.88 6.37
CA GLU A 113 0.55 10.05 6.43
C GLU A 113 0.06 11.08 7.45
N HIS A 114 -1.24 11.38 7.46
CA HIS A 114 -1.87 12.30 8.42
C HIS A 114 -1.67 11.84 9.85
N GLN A 115 -1.78 10.54 10.12
CA GLN A 115 -1.56 9.92 11.43
C GLN A 115 -0.07 9.78 11.81
N GLY A 116 0.85 10.24 10.94
CA GLY A 116 2.30 10.10 11.14
C GLY A 116 2.84 8.69 10.91
N LEU A 117 2.04 7.83 10.27
CA LEU A 117 2.41 6.49 9.85
C LEU A 117 2.87 6.49 8.39
N ARG A 118 3.38 5.36 7.95
CA ARG A 118 3.81 5.15 6.56
C ARG A 118 3.27 3.85 6.01
N ILE A 119 2.90 3.89 4.73
CA ILE A 119 2.54 2.71 3.95
C ILE A 119 3.53 2.54 2.79
N HIS A 120 4.04 1.32 2.61
CA HIS A 120 4.79 0.93 1.43
C HIS A 120 4.09 -0.22 0.72
N GLN A 121 3.50 0.08 -0.43
CA GLN A 121 2.84 -0.91 -1.28
C GLN A 121 3.89 -1.75 -2.02
N MET A 122 3.64 -3.05 -2.11
CA MET A 122 4.50 -4.03 -2.76
C MET A 122 3.78 -4.68 -3.94
N ALA A 123 4.54 -5.12 -4.94
CA ALA A 123 4.04 -5.86 -6.11
C ALA A 123 4.57 -7.31 -6.19
N GLY A 124 5.39 -7.75 -5.22
CA GLY A 124 6.06 -9.04 -5.28
C GLY A 124 5.61 -10.00 -4.18
N TRP A 125 4.76 -10.98 -4.52
CA TRP A 125 4.35 -12.09 -3.67
C TRP A 125 3.92 -13.29 -4.52
N ASN A 126 3.85 -14.48 -3.90
CA ASN A 126 3.19 -15.63 -4.48
C ASN A 126 1.69 -15.57 -4.15
N GLU A 127 0.85 -15.32 -5.13
CA GLU A 127 -0.59 -15.10 -4.92
C GLU A 127 -1.30 -16.29 -4.26
N LYS A 128 -0.99 -17.53 -4.70
CA LYS A 128 -1.60 -18.74 -4.14
C LYS A 128 -1.27 -18.91 -2.65
N LYS A 129 0.01 -18.73 -2.29
CA LYS A 129 0.45 -18.78 -0.89
C LYS A 129 -0.16 -17.64 -0.09
N MET A 130 -0.20 -16.42 -0.65
CA MET A 130 -0.74 -15.24 0.03
C MET A 130 -2.24 -15.38 0.31
N LYS A 131 -3.03 -15.84 -0.67
CA LYS A 131 -4.46 -16.13 -0.45
C LYS A 131 -4.66 -17.12 0.68
N LYS A 132 -3.93 -18.24 0.66
CA LYS A 132 -4.01 -19.26 1.71
C LYS A 132 -3.63 -18.69 3.08
N ALA A 133 -2.56 -17.91 3.16
CA ALA A 133 -2.07 -17.33 4.42
C ALA A 133 -3.05 -16.30 5.00
N ALA A 134 -3.65 -15.45 4.16
CA ALA A 134 -4.58 -14.41 4.57
C ALA A 134 -6.05 -14.87 4.61
N GLY A 135 -6.35 -16.14 4.30
CA GLY A 135 -7.70 -16.71 4.34
C GLY A 135 -8.62 -16.26 3.21
N PHE A 136 -8.08 -15.76 2.09
CA PHE A 136 -8.89 -15.39 0.92
C PHE A 136 -9.38 -16.64 0.17
N PRO A 137 -10.67 -16.65 -0.26
CA PRO A 137 -11.20 -17.69 -1.15
C PRO A 137 -10.49 -17.74 -2.50
N ASP A 138 -10.58 -18.89 -3.19
CA ASP A 138 -9.88 -19.10 -4.47
C ASP A 138 -10.32 -18.16 -5.60
N ASN A 139 -11.58 -17.71 -5.58
CA ASN A 139 -12.13 -16.76 -6.56
C ASN A 139 -11.66 -15.31 -6.33
N TYR A 140 -11.00 -15.02 -5.21
CA TYR A 140 -10.43 -13.69 -4.96
C TYR A 140 -9.09 -13.50 -5.68
N ARG A 141 -8.78 -12.24 -5.97
CA ARG A 141 -7.45 -11.80 -6.42
C ARG A 141 -6.83 -10.93 -5.33
N VAL A 142 -5.57 -11.19 -5.01
CA VAL A 142 -4.78 -10.27 -4.17
C VAL A 142 -4.18 -9.22 -5.09
N VAL A 143 -4.63 -7.98 -4.94
CA VAL A 143 -4.27 -6.87 -5.84
C VAL A 143 -3.06 -6.11 -5.33
N VAL A 144 -2.94 -5.95 -4.02
CA VAL A 144 -1.81 -5.28 -3.39
C VAL A 144 -1.54 -5.85 -2.00
N VAL A 145 -0.28 -5.87 -1.63
CA VAL A 145 0.15 -6.11 -0.25
C VAL A 145 0.96 -4.89 0.18
N PHE A 146 0.76 -4.39 1.38
CA PHE A 146 1.55 -3.28 1.87
C PHE A 146 2.02 -3.46 3.32
N ALA A 147 3.18 -2.88 3.61
CA ALA A 147 3.71 -2.74 4.95
C ALA A 147 3.21 -1.43 5.55
N LEU A 148 2.79 -1.46 6.82
CA LEU A 148 2.26 -0.31 7.57
C LEU A 148 2.94 -0.21 8.94
N GLY A 149 3.34 0.99 9.32
CA GLY A 149 3.93 1.29 10.61
C GLY A 149 4.62 2.65 10.64
N TYR A 150 5.34 2.91 11.70
CA TYR A 150 6.20 4.09 11.81
C TYR A 150 7.49 3.88 11.02
N GLU A 151 7.94 4.90 10.30
CA GLU A 151 9.27 4.89 9.70
C GLU A 151 10.33 5.00 10.79
N ALA A 152 11.36 4.17 10.72
CA ALA A 152 12.49 4.28 11.63
C ALA A 152 13.30 5.55 11.37
N ASP A 153 13.94 6.07 12.42
CA ASP A 153 14.93 7.15 12.28
C ASP A 153 16.17 6.62 11.53
N VAL A 154 16.16 6.81 10.22
CA VAL A 154 17.20 6.33 9.31
C VAL A 154 18.61 6.81 9.74
N LYS A 155 18.71 8.05 10.29
CA LYS A 155 20.02 8.59 10.73
C LYS A 155 20.63 7.75 11.84
N LYS A 156 19.81 7.26 12.77
CA LYS A 156 20.26 6.45 13.92
C LYS A 156 20.67 5.02 13.57
N ILE A 157 20.24 4.53 12.42
CA ILE A 157 20.45 3.13 12.02
C ILE A 157 21.23 2.99 10.70
N MET A 158 21.69 4.10 10.13
CA MET A 158 22.34 4.12 8.81
C MET A 158 23.47 3.09 8.70
N ASP A 159 24.33 3.00 9.73
CA ASP A 159 25.47 2.08 9.74
C ASP A 159 25.09 0.59 9.73
N ARG A 160 23.85 0.29 10.13
CA ARG A 160 23.31 -1.07 10.21
C ARG A 160 22.52 -1.49 8.97
N LEU A 161 22.34 -0.58 8.02
CA LEU A 161 21.59 -0.84 6.80
C LEU A 161 22.48 -1.48 5.74
N GLU A 162 21.90 -2.42 4.99
CA GLU A 162 22.56 -2.96 3.80
C GLU A 162 22.80 -1.86 2.76
N GLU A 163 23.90 -1.92 2.00
CA GLU A 163 24.26 -0.91 0.99
C GLU A 163 23.13 -0.68 -0.02
N ARG A 164 22.47 -1.73 -0.49
CA ARG A 164 21.32 -1.61 -1.41
C ARG A 164 20.17 -0.77 -0.84
N VAL A 165 20.00 -0.74 0.48
CA VAL A 165 18.97 0.08 1.15
C VAL A 165 19.43 1.52 1.23
N LYS A 166 20.70 1.74 1.58
CA LYS A 166 21.34 3.07 1.59
C LYS A 166 21.25 3.73 0.23
N ASP A 167 21.60 3.01 -0.84
CA ASP A 167 21.49 3.49 -2.23
C ASP A 167 20.08 3.92 -2.59
N LYS A 168 19.06 3.13 -2.19
CA LYS A 168 17.66 3.48 -2.45
C LYS A 168 17.20 4.70 -1.65
N LEU A 169 17.66 4.84 -0.41
CA LEU A 169 17.35 5.99 0.45
C LEU A 169 18.00 7.27 -0.06
N ALA A 170 19.17 7.18 -0.69
CA ALA A 170 19.88 8.32 -1.27
C ALA A 170 19.26 8.84 -2.58
N ARG A 171 18.41 8.03 -3.24
CA ARG A 171 17.80 8.43 -4.53
C ARG A 171 16.81 9.58 -4.33
N PRO A 172 16.90 10.66 -5.13
CA PRO A 172 15.94 11.73 -5.07
C PRO A 172 14.56 11.27 -5.53
N ARG A 173 13.52 11.82 -4.92
CA ARG A 173 12.15 11.62 -5.38
C ARG A 173 11.89 12.52 -6.59
N THR A 174 11.62 11.91 -7.71
CA THR A 174 11.33 12.63 -8.96
C THR A 174 9.88 12.39 -9.39
N ARG A 175 9.38 13.28 -10.21
CA ARG A 175 8.15 13.14 -10.99
C ARG A 175 8.45 13.61 -12.41
N LYS A 176 7.77 13.02 -13.36
CA LYS A 176 7.75 13.51 -14.72
C LYS A 176 7.19 14.93 -14.76
N ASP A 177 7.56 15.71 -15.78
CA ASP A 177 6.88 16.97 -16.01
C ASP A 177 5.40 16.72 -16.31
N ALA A 178 4.55 17.65 -15.85
CA ALA A 178 3.11 17.50 -16.04
C ALA A 178 2.71 17.42 -17.52
N SER A 179 3.46 18.05 -18.41
CA SER A 179 3.22 18.04 -19.87
C SER A 179 3.37 16.65 -20.50
N GLU A 180 4.08 15.72 -19.84
CA GLU A 180 4.21 14.36 -20.36
C GLU A 180 2.94 13.50 -20.17
N ASN A 181 2.08 13.83 -19.19
CA ASN A 181 0.97 12.98 -18.78
C ASN A 181 -0.39 13.71 -18.72
N PHE A 182 -0.40 15.05 -18.81
CA PHE A 182 -1.62 15.83 -18.64
C PHE A 182 -1.84 16.71 -19.87
N PHE A 183 -2.92 16.48 -20.58
CA PHE A 183 -3.27 17.14 -21.82
C PHE A 183 -4.64 17.80 -21.71
N PHE A 184 -4.85 18.89 -22.46
CA PHE A 184 -6.13 19.60 -22.53
C PHE A 184 -6.81 19.37 -23.88
N GLY A 185 -8.11 19.14 -23.86
CA GLY A 185 -8.94 18.92 -25.04
C GLY A 185 -8.81 17.52 -25.67
N LYS A 186 -7.59 17.07 -25.95
CA LYS A 186 -7.31 15.73 -26.52
C LYS A 186 -5.94 15.22 -26.10
N PHE A 187 -5.72 13.93 -26.23
CA PHE A 187 -4.40 13.32 -25.99
C PHE A 187 -3.34 14.00 -26.90
N GLY A 188 -2.23 14.38 -26.29
CA GLY A 188 -1.15 15.13 -26.99
C GLY A 188 -1.46 16.60 -27.24
N GLY A 189 -2.60 17.13 -26.78
CA GLY A 189 -2.93 18.55 -26.87
C GLY A 189 -2.04 19.40 -25.94
N SER A 190 -1.62 20.57 -26.40
CA SER A 190 -0.88 21.56 -25.57
C SER A 190 -1.78 22.23 -24.54
N LYS A 191 -1.17 22.68 -23.44
CA LYS A 191 -1.81 23.58 -22.48
C LYS A 191 -2.22 24.88 -23.11
#